data_e955f5e5e8e458668870c5fef2069bef
#
_entry.id   e955f5e5e8e458668870c5fef2069bef
#
_cell.length_a   1.000
_cell.length_b   1.000
_cell.length_c   1.000
_cell.angle_alpha   90.00
_cell.angle_beta   90.00
_cell.angle_gamma   90.00
#
_symmetry.space_group_name_H-M   'P 1'
#
loop_
_entity.id
_entity.type
_entity.pdbx_description
1 polymer ?
#
loop_
_entity_poly.entity_id
_entity_poly.type
_entity_poly.pdbx_seq_one_letter_code
_entity_poly.pdbx_strand_id
1 'polypeptide(L)'
;MAKVIRKIVIEIPKEIDWILRVDGHTDKTKFLSGGKFKDNWELSQARALSVVKYFILDENLPAKRFAATGFGEFQPIDTGESENALARNRRIEIKLTER
;
A
#
# COMPACT_ATOMS: atom_id res chain seq x y z
N MET A 1 -5.17 0.13 13.83
CA MET A 1 -4.12 -0.09 12.81
C MET A 1 -2.81 0.57 13.19
N ALA A 2 -2.80 1.87 13.42
CA ALA A 2 -1.56 2.60 13.71
C ALA A 2 -0.83 2.08 14.95
N LYS A 3 -1.55 1.70 16.00
CA LYS A 3 -0.93 1.15 17.22
C LYS A 3 -0.19 -0.16 16.95
N VAL A 4 -0.77 -1.02 16.11
CA VAL A 4 -0.15 -2.30 15.76
C VAL A 4 1.12 -2.06 14.94
N ILE A 5 1.04 -1.17 13.96
CA ILE A 5 2.19 -0.82 13.11
C ILE A 5 3.32 -0.22 13.95
N ARG A 6 2.99 0.69 14.87
CA ARG A 6 3.98 1.30 15.76
C ARG A 6 4.68 0.23 16.61
N LYS A 7 3.93 -0.71 17.16
CA LYS A 7 4.50 -1.76 17.97
C LYS A 7 5.46 -2.63 17.17
N ILE A 8 5.06 -3.01 15.95
CA ILE A 8 5.91 -3.82 15.08
C ILE A 8 7.21 -3.08 14.76
N VAL A 9 7.11 -1.80 14.37
CA VAL A 9 8.29 -1.01 14.01
C VAL A 9 9.25 -0.85 15.19
N ILE A 10 8.72 -0.57 16.37
CA ILE A 10 9.56 -0.38 17.56
C ILE A 10 10.28 -1.68 17.93
N GLU A 11 9.68 -2.82 17.71
CA GLU A 11 10.26 -4.11 18.07
C GLU A 11 11.28 -4.63 17.06
N ILE A 12 11.40 -4.02 15.87
CA ILE A 12 12.46 -4.42 14.94
C ILE A 12 13.82 -3.98 15.49
N PRO A 13 14.77 -4.91 15.70
CA PRO A 13 16.10 -4.53 16.13
C PRO A 13 16.77 -3.58 15.14
N LYS A 14 17.58 -2.65 15.64
CA LYS A 14 18.22 -1.63 14.80
C LYS A 14 19.11 -2.23 13.72
N GLU A 15 19.74 -3.35 14.02
CA GLU A 15 20.68 -4.03 13.10
C GLU A 15 19.97 -4.88 12.04
N ILE A 16 18.66 -5.06 12.16
CA ILE A 16 17.86 -5.84 11.20
C ILE A 16 17.29 -4.90 10.14
N ASP A 17 17.50 -5.24 8.87
CA ASP A 17 17.07 -4.42 7.74
C ASP A 17 15.64 -4.71 7.27
N TRP A 18 14.77 -5.13 8.16
CA TRP A 18 13.38 -5.36 7.81
C TRP A 18 12.61 -4.05 7.67
N ILE A 19 11.66 -4.09 6.73
CA ILE A 19 10.78 -2.95 6.48
C ILE A 19 9.34 -3.41 6.44
N LEU A 20 8.44 -2.44 6.60
CA LEU A 20 7.04 -2.61 6.33
C LEU A 20 6.78 -2.08 4.93
N ARG A 21 6.39 -2.98 4.03
CA ARG A 21 6.05 -2.61 2.65
C ARG A 21 4.55 -2.42 2.57
N VAL A 22 4.14 -1.25 2.14
CA VAL A 22 2.73 -0.92 1.93
C VAL A 22 2.41 -1.12 0.47
N ASP A 23 1.55 -2.07 0.17
CA ASP A 23 1.21 -2.47 -1.19
C ASP A 23 -0.18 -1.95 -1.54
N GLY A 24 -0.25 -1.10 -2.58
CA GLY A 24 -1.51 -0.60 -3.10
C GLY A 24 -2.00 -1.45 -4.24
N HIS A 25 -3.30 -1.73 -4.26
CA HIS A 25 -3.95 -2.49 -5.30
C HIS A 25 -5.22 -1.79 -5.76
N THR A 26 -5.53 -1.92 -7.05
CA THR A 26 -6.77 -1.39 -7.63
C THR A 26 -7.61 -2.52 -8.19
N ASP A 27 -8.86 -2.22 -8.54
CA ASP A 27 -9.63 -3.11 -9.37
C ASP A 27 -9.22 -2.89 -10.84
N LYS A 28 -9.86 -3.62 -11.74
CA LYS A 28 -9.54 -3.59 -13.18
C LYS A 28 -10.25 -2.49 -13.96
N THR A 29 -10.98 -1.61 -13.30
CA THR A 29 -11.67 -0.52 -13.96
C THR A 29 -10.66 0.44 -14.59
N LYS A 30 -10.84 0.74 -15.86
CA LYS A 30 -9.92 1.62 -16.57
C LYS A 30 -10.25 3.08 -16.32
N PHE A 31 -9.21 3.91 -16.31
CA PHE A 31 -9.39 5.35 -16.20
C PHE A 31 -9.89 5.95 -17.51
N LEU A 32 -10.73 6.97 -17.36
CA LEU A 32 -11.05 7.85 -18.46
C LEU A 32 -9.90 8.83 -18.65
N SER A 33 -9.66 9.24 -19.89
CA SER A 33 -8.60 10.21 -20.19
C SER A 33 -8.89 11.54 -19.49
N GLY A 34 -7.82 12.24 -19.08
CA GLY A 34 -7.92 13.54 -18.43
C GLY A 34 -8.04 13.51 -16.93
N GLY A 35 -7.95 12.32 -16.29
CA GLY A 35 -7.98 12.21 -14.85
C GLY A 35 -6.64 12.55 -14.20
N LYS A 36 -6.62 12.59 -12.87
CA LYS A 36 -5.43 12.88 -12.08
C LYS A 36 -4.34 11.85 -12.27
N PHE A 37 -4.72 10.59 -12.45
CA PHE A 37 -3.78 9.50 -12.63
C PHE A 37 -3.91 8.95 -14.04
N LYS A 38 -2.80 8.54 -14.64
CA LYS A 38 -2.78 8.01 -16.00
C LYS A 38 -3.28 6.57 -16.07
N ASP A 39 -3.02 5.79 -15.03
CA ASP A 39 -3.36 4.38 -15.01
C ASP A 39 -3.43 3.86 -13.58
N ASN A 40 -3.75 2.59 -13.46
CA ASN A 40 -3.86 1.96 -12.14
C ASN A 40 -2.51 1.78 -11.45
N TRP A 41 -1.41 1.75 -12.20
CA TRP A 41 -0.08 1.77 -11.61
C TRP A 41 0.12 3.04 -10.79
N GLU A 42 -0.15 4.20 -11.40
CA GLU A 42 0.00 5.48 -10.69
C GLU A 42 -0.94 5.59 -9.51
N LEU A 43 -2.20 5.17 -9.67
CA LEU A 43 -3.17 5.25 -8.59
C LEU A 43 -2.75 4.39 -7.40
N SER A 44 -2.37 3.14 -7.65
CA SER A 44 -2.00 2.22 -6.58
C SER A 44 -0.75 2.70 -5.85
N GLN A 45 0.23 3.23 -6.60
CA GLN A 45 1.45 3.79 -6.00
C GLN A 45 1.13 5.00 -5.13
N ALA A 46 0.27 5.90 -5.61
CA ALA A 46 -0.11 7.09 -4.87
C ALA A 46 -0.83 6.74 -3.57
N ARG A 47 -1.71 5.75 -3.62
CA ARG A 47 -2.44 5.31 -2.41
C ARG A 47 -1.49 4.69 -1.39
N ALA A 48 -0.59 3.82 -1.83
CA ALA A 48 0.40 3.22 -0.94
C ALA A 48 1.29 4.30 -0.32
N LEU A 49 1.73 5.25 -1.12
CA LEU A 49 2.58 6.34 -0.64
C LEU A 49 1.85 7.21 0.39
N SER A 50 0.56 7.47 0.20
CA SER A 50 -0.23 8.23 1.17
C SER A 50 -0.25 7.54 2.53
N VAL A 51 -0.38 6.22 2.55
CA VAL A 51 -0.37 5.45 3.79
C VAL A 51 1.01 5.53 4.46
N VAL A 52 2.08 5.37 3.68
CA VAL A 52 3.44 5.48 4.21
C VAL A 52 3.68 6.87 4.80
N LYS A 53 3.28 7.92 4.10
CA LYS A 53 3.43 9.29 4.60
C LYS A 53 2.65 9.53 5.89
N TYR A 54 1.46 8.94 6.01
CA TYR A 54 0.70 9.02 7.25
C TYR A 54 1.51 8.43 8.42
N PHE A 55 2.08 7.25 8.25
CA PHE A 55 2.87 6.64 9.33
C PHE A 55 4.11 7.48 9.68
N ILE A 56 4.76 8.07 8.71
CA ILE A 56 5.97 8.85 8.94
C ILE A 56 5.65 10.21 9.55
N LEU A 57 4.69 10.94 8.96
CA LEU A 57 4.43 12.33 9.32
C LEU A 57 3.47 12.47 10.50
N ASP A 58 2.39 11.70 10.52
CA ASP A 58 1.36 11.83 11.55
C ASP A 58 1.65 10.95 12.75
N GLU A 59 2.19 9.75 12.53
CA GLU A 59 2.50 8.82 13.61
C GLU A 59 3.97 8.89 14.04
N ASN A 60 4.77 9.71 13.38
CA ASN A 60 6.17 9.96 13.72
C ASN A 60 7.02 8.68 13.75
N LEU A 61 6.81 7.79 12.79
CA LEU A 61 7.58 6.56 12.69
C LEU A 61 8.76 6.75 11.73
N PRO A 62 9.83 5.94 11.90
CA PRO A 62 11.04 6.15 11.10
C PRO A 62 10.85 5.79 9.63
N ALA A 63 11.17 6.74 8.75
CA ALA A 63 10.98 6.59 7.31
C ALA A 63 11.74 5.39 6.74
N LYS A 64 12.91 5.07 7.29
CA LYS A 64 13.73 3.96 6.79
C LYS A 64 13.07 2.59 6.91
N ARG A 65 12.00 2.49 7.71
CA ARG A 65 11.28 1.23 7.93
C ARG A 65 10.10 1.04 6.97
N PHE A 66 9.92 1.94 6.01
CA PHE A 66 8.75 1.88 5.13
C PHE A 66 9.11 1.92 3.66
N ALA A 67 8.32 1.23 2.85
CA ALA A 67 8.35 1.35 1.41
C ALA A 67 6.92 1.34 0.88
N ALA A 68 6.69 2.03 -0.23
CA ALA A 68 5.40 2.07 -0.89
C ALA A 68 5.53 1.36 -2.24
N THR A 69 4.61 0.46 -2.54
CA THR A 69 4.62 -0.32 -3.78
C THR A 69 3.23 -0.29 -4.42
N GLY A 70 3.17 0.04 -5.70
CA GLY A 70 1.93 -0.02 -6.45
C GLY A 70 1.91 -1.24 -7.35
N PHE A 71 0.93 -2.10 -7.17
CA PHE A 71 0.76 -3.30 -7.99
C PHE A 71 -0.27 -3.13 -9.11
N GLY A 72 -0.99 -2.00 -9.14
CA GLY A 72 -2.03 -1.79 -10.12
C GLY A 72 -3.17 -2.77 -9.95
N GLU A 73 -3.73 -3.22 -11.08
CA GLU A 73 -4.84 -4.15 -11.11
C GLU A 73 -4.40 -5.60 -11.25
N PHE A 74 -3.10 -5.86 -11.27
CA PHE A 74 -2.53 -7.11 -11.79
C PHE A 74 -2.35 -8.20 -10.74
N GLN A 75 -2.77 -7.95 -9.51
CA GLN A 75 -2.70 -8.93 -8.42
C GLN A 75 -4.08 -9.06 -7.75
N PRO A 76 -5.12 -9.46 -8.51
CA PRO A 76 -6.46 -9.52 -7.93
C PRO A 76 -6.60 -10.69 -6.96
N ILE A 77 -7.39 -10.46 -5.91
CA ILE A 77 -7.79 -11.55 -5.01
C ILE A 77 -9.17 -12.09 -5.38
N ASP A 78 -9.88 -11.39 -6.28
CA ASP A 78 -11.17 -11.84 -6.78
C ASP A 78 -11.24 -11.50 -8.27
N THR A 79 -11.42 -12.51 -9.11
CA THR A 79 -11.45 -12.31 -10.57
C THR A 79 -12.84 -12.02 -11.12
N GLY A 80 -13.87 -11.96 -10.26
CA GLY A 80 -15.23 -11.65 -10.68
C GLY A 80 -15.39 -10.20 -11.13
N GLU A 81 -16.55 -9.91 -11.69
CA GLU A 81 -16.84 -8.57 -12.23
C GLU A 81 -17.93 -7.84 -11.47
N SER A 82 -18.49 -8.44 -10.43
CA SER A 82 -19.47 -7.77 -9.59
C SER A 82 -18.81 -6.63 -8.80
N GLU A 83 -19.61 -5.67 -8.33
CA GLU A 83 -19.07 -4.60 -7.51
C GLU A 83 -18.41 -5.14 -6.24
N ASN A 84 -18.95 -6.20 -5.65
CA ASN A 84 -18.32 -6.81 -4.48
C ASN A 84 -16.95 -7.39 -4.81
N ALA A 85 -16.81 -8.03 -5.96
CA ALA A 85 -15.52 -8.57 -6.40
C ALA A 85 -14.52 -7.44 -6.66
N LEU A 86 -14.94 -6.38 -7.34
CA LEU A 86 -14.07 -5.23 -7.60
C LEU A 86 -13.65 -4.55 -6.31
N ALA A 87 -14.57 -4.41 -5.37
CA ALA A 87 -14.27 -3.78 -4.08
C ALA A 87 -13.20 -4.55 -3.30
N ARG A 88 -13.20 -5.88 -3.38
CA ARG A 88 -12.18 -6.69 -2.70
C ARG A 88 -10.78 -6.42 -3.24
N ASN A 89 -10.68 -6.04 -4.51
CA ASN A 89 -9.38 -5.75 -5.13
C ASN A 89 -8.85 -4.36 -4.80
N ARG A 90 -9.72 -3.42 -4.46
CA ARG A 90 -9.32 -2.07 -4.03
C ARG A 90 -8.87 -2.11 -2.58
N ARG A 91 -7.59 -2.39 -2.37
CA ARG A 91 -7.10 -2.63 -1.02
C ARG A 91 -5.67 -2.15 -0.81
N ILE A 92 -5.31 -2.04 0.45
CA ILE A 92 -3.93 -1.85 0.90
C ILE A 92 -3.54 -3.10 1.68
N GLU A 93 -2.38 -3.65 1.38
CA GLU A 93 -1.79 -4.75 2.16
C GLU A 93 -0.50 -4.25 2.78
N ILE A 94 -0.22 -4.66 4.00
CA ILE A 94 1.02 -4.29 4.68
C ILE A 94 1.79 -5.56 4.99
N LYS A 95 3.04 -5.63 4.53
CA LYS A 95 3.87 -6.82 4.68
C LYS A 95 5.18 -6.48 5.37
N LEU A 96 5.54 -7.29 6.36
CA LEU A 96 6.85 -7.21 7.00
C LEU A 96 7.80 -8.07 6.17
N THR A 97 8.87 -7.47 5.67
CA THR A 97 9.77 -8.18 4.76
C THR A 97 11.19 -7.65 4.90
N GLU A 98 12.15 -8.42 4.42
CA GLU A 98 13.52 -7.95 4.31
C GLU A 98 13.62 -6.92 3.20
N ARG A 99 14.49 -5.95 3.42
CA ARG A 99 14.72 -4.90 2.44
C ARG A 99 15.36 -5.42 1.15
#